data_98eb7f51d3dbc15670aee796d9e6df7c
#
_entry.id   98eb7f51d3dbc15670aee796d9e6df7c
#
_cell.length_a   1.000
_cell.length_b   1.000
_cell.length_c   1.000
_cell.angle_alpha   90.00
_cell.angle_beta   90.00
_cell.angle_gamma   90.00
#
_symmetry.space_group_name_H-M   'P 1'
#
loop_
_entity.id
_entity.type
_entity.pdbx_description
1 polymer ?
#
loop_
_entity_poly.entity_id
_entity_poly.type
_entity_poly.pdbx_seq_one_letter_code
_entity_poly.pdbx_strand_id
1 'polypeptide(L)'
;MPVFNNKNTVKDVALACRKYFPDVFVVDDGSTDCDVKALFCDTGIEVLQHKKNQGKGRAITTALAYAHTQRAAYLITIDADGQHEPSDIEKFLPLLQKGEPVIVVGKRDFNVPNVPGRSKFGRDFSNFWFKVETGYDLSDSQSGFRAYPVEYIHRLHLTGFYYDFEAEVLAKAAWSGIKFKEVPIKVWYPPQNERVTNFRPVTDNLRFTLMHIRLIARRLLPLPHKRFVEPTQEKFDIKEIRQPMELLRKLLKENATPLGLAVSGAMGVFIGALPLFSTHTIVIVYVAVRLHLNKVMALVTQNVCMPLVVPILCIELGHYALNKKLLTQFSFQTAFKELPLRAYEWFLGSLVIGPLLAIICGAAIYYAAAAMRKQYEK
;
A
#
# COMPACT_ATOMS: atom_id res chain seq x y z
N MET A 1 12.81 8.87 -17.87
CA MET A 1 11.88 7.81 -18.36
C MET A 1 12.57 6.45 -18.21
N PRO A 2 12.07 5.53 -17.37
CA PRO A 2 12.57 4.16 -17.30
C PRO A 2 12.10 3.36 -18.53
N VAL A 3 12.97 2.52 -19.10
CA VAL A 3 12.64 1.67 -20.25
C VAL A 3 13.22 0.26 -20.07
N PHE A 4 12.44 -0.75 -20.47
CA PHE A 4 12.88 -2.12 -20.64
C PHE A 4 12.03 -2.78 -21.71
N ASN A 5 12.65 -3.13 -22.86
CA ASN A 5 12.01 -3.79 -24.00
C ASN A 5 10.78 -3.02 -24.56
N ASN A 6 10.95 -1.72 -24.83
CA ASN A 6 9.92 -0.86 -25.41
C ASN A 6 10.42 -0.11 -26.65
N LYS A 7 11.16 -0.78 -27.56
CA LYS A 7 11.80 -0.16 -28.73
C LYS A 7 10.86 0.62 -29.63
N ASN A 8 9.59 0.21 -29.72
CA ASN A 8 8.62 0.79 -30.66
C ASN A 8 8.04 2.13 -30.17
N THR A 9 8.07 2.44 -28.87
CA THR A 9 7.40 3.58 -28.29
C THR A 9 8.32 4.55 -27.57
N VAL A 10 9.45 4.08 -27.06
CA VAL A 10 10.34 4.84 -26.19
C VAL A 10 10.85 6.13 -26.83
N LYS A 11 11.26 6.11 -28.10
CA LYS A 11 11.79 7.30 -28.80
C LYS A 11 10.70 8.36 -28.98
N ASP A 12 9.52 7.95 -29.44
CA ASP A 12 8.39 8.85 -29.69
C ASP A 12 7.88 9.49 -28.40
N VAL A 13 7.75 8.69 -27.33
CA VAL A 13 7.34 9.21 -26.00
C VAL A 13 8.36 10.21 -25.47
N ALA A 14 9.67 9.90 -25.57
CA ALA A 14 10.72 10.77 -25.08
C ALA A 14 10.77 12.11 -25.86
N LEU A 15 10.67 12.06 -27.19
CA LEU A 15 10.62 13.26 -28.03
C LEU A 15 9.36 14.08 -27.79
N ALA A 16 8.21 13.42 -27.54
CA ALA A 16 6.98 14.10 -27.17
C ALA A 16 7.09 14.79 -25.81
N CYS A 17 7.69 14.14 -24.80
CA CYS A 17 7.96 14.76 -23.50
C CYS A 17 8.84 16.00 -23.61
N ARG A 18 9.85 15.96 -24.49
CA ARG A 18 10.78 17.08 -24.70
C ARG A 18 10.13 18.35 -25.23
N LYS A 19 8.96 18.24 -25.87
CA LYS A 19 8.18 19.42 -26.30
C LYS A 19 7.63 20.23 -25.12
N TYR A 20 7.38 19.57 -23.99
CA TYR A 20 6.81 20.16 -22.78
C TYR A 20 7.84 20.44 -21.70
N PHE A 21 8.96 19.69 -21.71
CA PHE A 21 10.03 19.82 -20.74
C PHE A 21 11.37 19.52 -21.39
N PRO A 22 12.34 20.47 -21.42
CA PRO A 22 13.57 20.33 -22.20
C PRO A 22 14.52 19.24 -21.63
N ASP A 23 14.54 19.06 -20.31
CA ASP A 23 15.47 18.16 -19.62
C ASP A 23 14.90 16.75 -19.53
N VAL A 24 14.94 16.01 -20.64
CA VAL A 24 14.49 14.61 -20.71
C VAL A 24 15.70 13.71 -20.83
N PHE A 25 15.71 12.64 -20.05
CA PHE A 25 16.66 11.53 -20.17
C PHE A 25 15.99 10.18 -20.00
N VAL A 26 16.62 9.13 -20.49
CA VAL A 26 16.14 7.76 -20.48
C VAL A 26 17.02 6.91 -19.60
N VAL A 27 16.46 5.99 -18.82
CA VAL A 27 17.21 4.96 -18.09
C VAL A 27 16.83 3.61 -18.67
N ASP A 28 17.73 3.04 -19.47
CA ASP A 28 17.60 1.71 -20.03
C ASP A 28 17.96 0.66 -19.00
N ASP A 29 17.00 -0.11 -18.57
CA ASP A 29 17.18 -1.19 -17.59
C ASP A 29 17.65 -2.50 -18.23
N GLY A 30 18.60 -2.41 -19.18
CA GLY A 30 19.21 -3.55 -19.86
C GLY A 30 18.28 -4.19 -20.89
N SER A 31 17.66 -3.37 -21.76
CA SER A 31 16.83 -3.84 -22.86
C SER A 31 17.60 -4.79 -23.77
N THR A 32 16.88 -5.78 -24.32
CA THR A 32 17.40 -6.83 -25.21
C THR A 32 16.76 -6.79 -26.60
N ASP A 33 15.75 -5.94 -26.79
CA ASP A 33 15.01 -5.79 -28.03
C ASP A 33 15.62 -4.76 -29.00
N CYS A 34 16.47 -3.86 -28.51
CA CYS A 34 17.26 -2.91 -29.30
C CYS A 34 18.43 -2.34 -28.47
N ASP A 35 19.38 -1.69 -29.16
CA ASP A 35 20.34 -0.78 -28.51
C ASP A 35 19.66 0.59 -28.31
N VAL A 36 19.19 0.82 -27.07
CA VAL A 36 18.50 2.07 -26.73
C VAL A 36 19.42 3.28 -26.89
N LYS A 37 20.72 3.13 -26.57
CA LYS A 37 21.68 4.23 -26.71
C LYS A 37 21.87 4.63 -28.18
N ALA A 38 21.98 3.64 -29.08
CA ALA A 38 22.04 3.88 -30.50
C ALA A 38 20.74 4.52 -31.04
N LEU A 39 19.57 4.12 -30.51
CA LEU A 39 18.27 4.69 -30.90
C LEU A 39 18.15 6.18 -30.62
N PHE A 40 18.87 6.72 -29.63
CA PHE A 40 18.84 8.12 -29.21
C PHE A 40 20.04 8.96 -29.66
N CYS A 41 20.99 8.41 -30.44
CA CYS A 41 22.23 9.08 -30.78
C CYS A 41 22.04 10.42 -31.54
N ASP A 42 20.96 10.56 -32.28
CA ASP A 42 20.60 11.74 -33.10
C ASP A 42 19.69 12.74 -32.36
N THR A 43 19.26 12.43 -31.14
CA THR A 43 18.22 13.21 -30.44
C THR A 43 18.76 14.21 -29.42
N GLY A 44 19.98 14.03 -28.94
CA GLY A 44 20.54 14.77 -27.81
C GLY A 44 19.89 14.45 -26.47
N ILE A 45 19.08 13.40 -26.40
CA ILE A 45 18.53 12.86 -25.14
C ILE A 45 19.55 11.91 -24.55
N GLU A 46 19.92 12.13 -23.30
CA GLU A 46 20.88 11.28 -22.59
C GLU A 46 20.27 9.92 -22.22
N VAL A 47 21.05 8.86 -22.38
CA VAL A 47 20.65 7.49 -22.04
C VAL A 47 21.61 6.93 -20.99
N LEU A 48 21.09 6.70 -19.79
CA LEU A 48 21.76 5.94 -18.73
C LEU A 48 21.43 4.46 -18.92
N GLN A 49 22.44 3.57 -18.90
CA GLN A 49 22.23 2.16 -19.23
C GLN A 49 22.69 1.23 -18.12
N HIS A 50 21.83 0.30 -17.74
CA HIS A 50 22.19 -0.84 -16.90
C HIS A 50 22.74 -2.00 -17.75
N LYS A 51 23.72 -2.71 -17.24
CA LYS A 51 24.30 -3.89 -17.94
C LYS A 51 23.30 -5.07 -18.07
N LYS A 52 22.28 -5.11 -17.21
CA LYS A 52 21.21 -6.13 -17.19
C LYS A 52 19.98 -5.57 -16.49
N ASN A 53 18.83 -6.20 -16.71
CA ASN A 53 17.59 -5.84 -16.01
C ASN A 53 17.75 -5.94 -14.48
N GLN A 54 17.52 -4.83 -13.80
CA GLN A 54 17.55 -4.70 -12.34
C GLN A 54 16.16 -4.36 -11.76
N GLY A 55 15.19 -4.07 -12.62
CA GLY A 55 13.82 -3.73 -12.29
C GLY A 55 13.51 -2.22 -12.36
N LYS A 56 12.22 -1.91 -12.62
CA LYS A 56 11.73 -0.53 -12.78
C LYS A 56 12.13 0.37 -11.62
N GLY A 57 11.99 -0.12 -10.37
CA GLY A 57 12.38 0.64 -9.18
C GLY A 57 13.86 1.00 -9.17
N ARG A 58 14.72 0.10 -9.66
CA ARG A 58 16.16 0.39 -9.77
C ARG A 58 16.43 1.45 -10.83
N ALA A 59 15.74 1.39 -11.97
CA ALA A 59 15.86 2.42 -13.00
C ALA A 59 15.42 3.80 -12.48
N ILE A 60 14.32 3.87 -11.70
CA ILE A 60 13.90 5.13 -11.07
C ILE A 60 14.92 5.59 -10.01
N THR A 61 15.50 4.69 -9.23
CA THR A 61 16.55 5.05 -8.26
C THR A 61 17.78 5.61 -8.95
N THR A 62 18.20 5.03 -10.08
CA THR A 62 19.28 5.56 -10.93
C THR A 62 18.91 6.94 -11.47
N ALA A 63 17.69 7.13 -11.93
CA ALA A 63 17.18 8.43 -12.39
C ALA A 63 17.22 9.48 -11.26
N LEU A 64 16.81 9.13 -10.05
CA LEU A 64 16.84 10.01 -8.87
C LEU A 64 18.29 10.40 -8.50
N ALA A 65 19.21 9.44 -8.52
CA ALA A 65 20.61 9.71 -8.25
C ALA A 65 21.21 10.66 -9.31
N TYR A 66 20.94 10.41 -10.59
CA TYR A 66 21.35 11.30 -11.67
C TYR A 66 20.75 12.71 -11.53
N ALA A 67 19.43 12.81 -11.34
CA ALA A 67 18.76 14.10 -11.14
C ALA A 67 19.32 14.87 -9.93
N HIS A 68 19.71 14.16 -8.86
CA HIS A 68 20.37 14.76 -7.70
C HIS A 68 21.74 15.33 -8.05
N THR A 69 22.57 14.64 -8.86
CA THR A 69 23.86 15.19 -9.34
C THR A 69 23.68 16.44 -10.21
N GLN A 70 22.58 16.51 -10.96
CA GLN A 70 22.20 17.69 -11.76
C GLN A 70 21.54 18.80 -10.92
N ARG A 71 21.42 18.63 -9.59
CA ARG A 71 20.74 19.56 -8.68
C ARG A 71 19.29 19.86 -9.08
N ALA A 72 18.62 18.91 -9.71
CA ALA A 72 17.21 19.04 -10.07
C ALA A 72 16.35 19.10 -8.81
N ALA A 73 15.39 20.04 -8.75
CA ALA A 73 14.46 20.13 -7.64
C ALA A 73 13.45 18.97 -7.65
N TYR A 74 12.99 18.61 -8.85
CA TYR A 74 12.01 17.55 -9.06
C TYR A 74 12.42 16.63 -10.21
N LEU A 75 12.03 15.37 -10.10
CA LEU A 75 12.10 14.37 -11.17
C LEU A 75 10.67 13.94 -11.52
N ILE A 76 10.26 14.12 -12.78
CA ILE A 76 9.01 13.60 -13.30
C ILE A 76 9.29 12.26 -13.99
N THR A 77 8.59 11.20 -13.60
CA THR A 77 8.65 9.89 -14.25
C THR A 77 7.44 9.68 -15.15
N ILE A 78 7.65 9.11 -16.32
CA ILE A 78 6.62 8.65 -17.25
C ILE A 78 7.06 7.31 -17.84
N ASP A 79 6.11 6.37 -18.04
CA ASP A 79 6.41 5.05 -18.60
C ASP A 79 6.65 5.14 -20.12
N ALA A 80 7.53 4.28 -20.63
CA ALA A 80 7.95 4.28 -22.04
C ALA A 80 6.98 3.54 -22.98
N ASP A 81 5.88 2.98 -22.44
CA ASP A 81 4.93 2.14 -23.18
C ASP A 81 3.89 2.90 -24.02
N GLY A 82 3.90 4.22 -23.94
CA GLY A 82 2.99 5.10 -24.69
C GLY A 82 1.56 5.13 -24.15
N GLN A 83 1.29 4.57 -22.97
CA GLN A 83 -0.05 4.62 -22.37
C GLN A 83 -0.40 5.98 -21.78
N HIS A 84 0.57 6.78 -21.41
CA HIS A 84 0.40 8.11 -20.85
C HIS A 84 0.59 9.21 -21.90
N GLU A 85 -0.23 10.26 -21.82
CA GLU A 85 -0.14 11.41 -22.68
C GLU A 85 0.96 12.39 -22.20
N PRO A 86 2.05 12.62 -22.97
CA PRO A 86 3.14 13.50 -22.54
C PRO A 86 2.72 14.96 -22.27
N SER A 87 1.66 15.47 -22.92
CA SER A 87 1.13 16.81 -22.67
C SER A 87 0.64 17.02 -21.24
N ASP A 88 0.30 15.94 -20.54
CA ASP A 88 -0.13 16.02 -19.15
C ASP A 88 0.99 16.45 -18.18
N ILE A 89 2.28 16.48 -18.63
CA ILE A 89 3.40 17.05 -17.85
C ILE A 89 3.09 18.49 -17.43
N GLU A 90 2.44 19.28 -18.27
CA GLU A 90 2.08 20.67 -17.96
C GLU A 90 1.18 20.81 -16.72
N LYS A 91 0.38 19.79 -16.40
CA LYS A 91 -0.48 19.80 -15.21
C LYS A 91 0.28 19.65 -13.90
N PHE A 92 1.49 19.09 -13.96
CA PHE A 92 2.36 18.92 -12.78
C PHE A 92 3.07 20.24 -12.44
N LEU A 93 3.54 20.97 -13.45
CA LEU A 93 4.41 22.15 -13.28
C LEU A 93 3.89 23.20 -12.29
N PRO A 94 2.60 23.61 -12.31
CA PRO A 94 2.08 24.61 -11.38
C PRO A 94 2.14 24.17 -9.91
N LEU A 95 2.12 22.86 -9.66
CA LEU A 95 2.19 22.31 -8.29
C LEU A 95 3.63 22.24 -7.78
N LEU A 96 4.61 22.11 -8.69
CA LEU A 96 6.03 22.01 -8.37
C LEU A 96 6.67 23.38 -8.08
N GLN A 97 6.15 24.43 -8.68
CA GLN A 97 6.67 25.81 -8.53
C GLN A 97 6.51 26.39 -7.12
N LYS A 98 5.69 25.76 -6.26
CA LYS A 98 5.41 26.27 -4.91
C LYS A 98 6.53 26.01 -3.88
N GLY A 99 7.64 25.38 -4.28
CA GLY A 99 8.82 25.14 -3.40
C GLY A 99 8.58 24.20 -2.22
N GLU A 100 7.36 23.68 -2.05
CA GLU A 100 7.06 22.70 -1.00
C GLU A 100 7.44 21.28 -1.47
N PRO A 101 8.03 20.45 -0.58
CA PRO A 101 8.30 19.05 -0.91
C PRO A 101 6.97 18.29 -1.02
N VAL A 102 6.58 18.02 -2.26
CA VAL A 102 5.33 17.35 -2.59
C VAL A 102 5.60 16.25 -3.61
N ILE A 103 4.98 15.08 -3.42
CA ILE A 103 4.87 14.09 -4.51
C ILE A 103 3.56 14.38 -5.23
N VAL A 104 3.66 14.60 -6.54
CA VAL A 104 2.46 14.72 -7.39
C VAL A 104 2.26 13.41 -8.12
N VAL A 105 1.07 12.84 -8.02
CA VAL A 105 0.70 11.56 -8.65
C VAL A 105 -0.31 11.83 -9.75
N GLY A 106 -0.05 11.31 -10.94
CA GLY A 106 -1.00 11.33 -12.04
C GLY A 106 -2.14 10.35 -11.80
N LYS A 107 -3.35 10.85 -11.62
CA LYS A 107 -4.56 10.04 -11.44
C LYS A 107 -5.12 9.62 -12.78
N ARG A 108 -5.09 8.32 -13.08
CA ARG A 108 -5.63 7.76 -14.34
C ARG A 108 -7.15 7.71 -14.30
N ASP A 109 -7.77 7.97 -15.46
CA ASP A 109 -9.20 7.71 -15.64
C ASP A 109 -9.43 6.23 -16.00
N PHE A 110 -10.15 5.53 -15.17
CA PHE A 110 -10.52 4.13 -15.38
C PHE A 110 -11.89 3.94 -16.03
N ASN A 111 -12.51 5.02 -16.53
CA ASN A 111 -13.76 4.98 -17.30
C ASN A 111 -13.52 5.00 -18.80
N VAL A 112 -12.27 4.90 -19.24
CA VAL A 112 -11.89 4.81 -20.66
C VAL A 112 -12.06 3.37 -21.20
N PRO A 113 -12.16 3.20 -22.54
CA PRO A 113 -12.25 1.87 -23.16
C PRO A 113 -11.06 0.97 -22.82
N ASN A 114 -11.27 -0.33 -22.91
CA ASN A 114 -10.25 -1.39 -22.78
C ASN A 114 -9.51 -1.45 -21.42
N VAL A 115 -10.03 -0.83 -20.36
CA VAL A 115 -9.40 -0.93 -19.04
C VAL A 115 -9.45 -2.38 -18.53
N PRO A 116 -8.30 -3.00 -18.19
CA PRO A 116 -8.31 -4.35 -17.64
C PRO A 116 -8.99 -4.37 -16.25
N GLY A 117 -9.87 -5.34 -16.02
CA GLY A 117 -10.52 -5.49 -14.69
C GLY A 117 -9.50 -5.70 -13.56
N ARG A 118 -8.38 -6.40 -13.86
CA ARG A 118 -7.26 -6.57 -12.92
C ARG A 118 -6.59 -5.24 -12.53
N SER A 119 -6.55 -4.25 -13.44
CA SER A 119 -5.96 -2.93 -13.15
C SER A 119 -6.83 -2.15 -12.16
N LYS A 120 -8.17 -2.23 -12.27
CA LYS A 120 -9.08 -1.61 -11.29
C LYS A 120 -8.91 -2.24 -9.90
N PHE A 121 -8.94 -3.58 -9.83
CA PHE A 121 -8.72 -4.30 -8.58
C PHE A 121 -7.35 -3.98 -7.96
N GLY A 122 -6.28 -4.03 -8.75
CA GLY A 122 -4.92 -3.75 -8.29
C GLY A 122 -4.78 -2.34 -7.72
N ARG A 123 -5.36 -1.33 -8.39
CA ARG A 123 -5.41 0.05 -7.90
C ARG A 123 -6.13 0.14 -6.55
N ASP A 124 -7.34 -0.41 -6.45
CA ASP A 124 -8.15 -0.33 -5.24
C ASP A 124 -7.49 -1.04 -4.07
N PHE A 125 -6.85 -2.19 -4.33
CA PHE A 125 -6.04 -2.93 -3.37
C PHE A 125 -4.83 -2.12 -2.91
N SER A 126 -4.08 -1.52 -3.83
CA SER A 126 -2.90 -0.71 -3.50
C SER A 126 -3.28 0.56 -2.73
N ASN A 127 -4.34 1.25 -3.12
CA ASN A 127 -4.86 2.42 -2.41
C ASN A 127 -5.29 2.08 -0.99
N PHE A 128 -5.95 0.94 -0.79
CA PHE A 128 -6.35 0.47 0.53
C PHE A 128 -5.13 0.27 1.44
N TRP A 129 -4.12 -0.48 0.97
CA TRP A 129 -2.92 -0.73 1.77
C TRP A 129 -2.12 0.54 2.03
N PHE A 130 -1.99 1.42 1.04
CA PHE A 130 -1.36 2.71 1.22
C PHE A 130 -2.05 3.53 2.34
N LYS A 131 -3.39 3.54 2.35
CA LYS A 131 -4.16 4.20 3.41
C LYS A 131 -3.94 3.56 4.79
N VAL A 132 -3.93 2.24 4.87
CA VAL A 132 -3.64 1.49 6.12
C VAL A 132 -2.24 1.81 6.64
N GLU A 133 -1.26 1.86 5.77
CA GLU A 133 0.14 2.08 6.13
C GLU A 133 0.46 3.53 6.49
N THR A 134 -0.24 4.50 5.90
CA THR A 134 0.14 5.91 5.97
C THR A 134 -0.92 6.82 6.56
N GLY A 135 -2.19 6.49 6.43
CA GLY A 135 -3.34 7.34 6.73
C GLY A 135 -3.71 8.31 5.59
N TYR A 136 -2.91 8.40 4.53
CA TYR A 136 -3.23 9.21 3.35
C TYR A 136 -4.20 8.49 2.42
N ASP A 137 -5.06 9.26 1.77
CA ASP A 137 -5.99 8.75 0.75
C ASP A 137 -5.50 9.20 -0.63
N LEU A 138 -5.17 8.24 -1.50
CA LEU A 138 -4.82 8.47 -2.89
C LEU A 138 -5.79 7.72 -3.78
N SER A 139 -6.17 8.35 -4.89
CA SER A 139 -7.09 7.75 -5.87
C SER A 139 -6.39 6.76 -6.80
N ASP A 140 -5.06 6.91 -7.01
CA ASP A 140 -4.27 6.04 -7.89
C ASP A 140 -2.81 5.90 -7.42
N SER A 141 -2.60 5.12 -6.37
CA SER A 141 -1.26 4.85 -5.83
C SER A 141 -0.39 3.96 -6.73
N GLN A 142 -0.92 3.42 -7.83
CA GLN A 142 -0.17 2.59 -8.79
C GLN A 142 0.27 3.33 -10.05
N SER A 143 -0.13 4.59 -10.25
CA SER A 143 0.32 5.34 -11.43
C SER A 143 1.83 5.53 -11.40
N GLY A 144 2.51 5.23 -12.52
CA GLY A 144 3.95 5.49 -12.70
C GLY A 144 4.27 6.92 -13.15
N PHE A 145 3.25 7.71 -13.53
CA PHE A 145 3.41 9.10 -13.90
C PHE A 145 3.39 9.97 -12.63
N ARG A 146 4.58 10.32 -12.14
CA ARG A 146 4.76 11.00 -10.86
C ARG A 146 5.83 12.07 -10.92
N ALA A 147 5.70 13.09 -10.08
CA ALA A 147 6.79 14.01 -9.78
C ALA A 147 7.31 13.78 -8.35
N TYR A 148 8.62 13.64 -8.23
CA TYR A 148 9.31 13.37 -6.97
C TYR A 148 10.21 14.56 -6.59
N PRO A 149 10.16 15.07 -5.35
CA PRO A 149 11.11 16.06 -4.83
C PRO A 149 12.45 15.37 -4.59
N VAL A 150 13.42 15.59 -5.50
CA VAL A 150 14.67 14.81 -5.63
C VAL A 150 15.46 14.75 -4.34
N GLU A 151 15.72 15.89 -3.71
CA GLU A 151 16.51 15.98 -2.46
C GLU A 151 15.93 15.10 -1.35
N TYR A 152 14.59 15.08 -1.21
CA TYR A 152 13.92 14.36 -0.15
C TYR A 152 13.83 12.85 -0.43
N ILE A 153 13.54 12.47 -1.68
CA ILE A 153 13.42 11.06 -2.05
C ILE A 153 14.79 10.38 -2.07
N HIS A 154 15.82 11.09 -2.50
CA HIS A 154 17.21 10.58 -2.47
C HIS A 154 17.67 10.20 -1.05
N ARG A 155 17.16 10.88 -0.02
CA ARG A 155 17.47 10.60 1.39
C ARG A 155 16.68 9.44 1.99
N LEU A 156 15.67 8.91 1.27
CA LEU A 156 14.91 7.75 1.71
C LEU A 156 15.72 6.47 1.48
N HIS A 157 15.76 5.59 2.47
CA HIS A 157 16.31 4.26 2.32
C HIS A 157 15.29 3.34 1.64
N LEU A 158 15.35 3.24 0.31
CA LEU A 158 14.46 2.43 -0.52
C LEU A 158 15.12 1.08 -0.83
N THR A 159 14.35 0.02 -0.74
CA THR A 159 14.82 -1.37 -0.88
C THR A 159 14.11 -2.15 -1.98
N GLY A 160 12.99 -1.63 -2.49
CA GLY A 160 12.29 -2.16 -3.65
C GLY A 160 13.06 -1.89 -4.94
N PHE A 161 13.19 -2.90 -5.80
CA PHE A 161 13.91 -2.79 -7.06
C PHE A 161 13.01 -2.92 -8.28
N TYR A 162 11.84 -3.52 -8.12
CA TYR A 162 10.88 -3.76 -9.18
C TYR A 162 9.64 -2.87 -9.02
N TYR A 163 8.46 -3.41 -9.21
CA TYR A 163 7.20 -2.69 -9.03
C TYR A 163 6.88 -2.36 -7.56
N ASP A 164 7.44 -3.13 -6.62
CA ASP A 164 7.34 -2.90 -5.17
C ASP A 164 7.90 -1.53 -4.74
N PHE A 165 8.89 -1.00 -5.46
CA PHE A 165 9.41 0.35 -5.27
C PHE A 165 8.31 1.42 -5.29
N GLU A 166 7.34 1.31 -6.21
CA GLU A 166 6.30 2.33 -6.42
C GLU A 166 5.38 2.51 -5.21
N ALA A 167 5.12 1.46 -4.46
CA ALA A 167 4.36 1.53 -3.21
C ALA A 167 5.26 1.90 -2.02
N GLU A 168 6.48 1.34 -1.95
CA GLU A 168 7.42 1.62 -0.88
C GLU A 168 7.80 3.11 -0.81
N VAL A 169 8.10 3.74 -1.95
CA VAL A 169 8.49 5.16 -1.99
C VAL A 169 7.37 6.06 -1.48
N LEU A 170 6.11 5.79 -1.84
CA LEU A 170 4.97 6.56 -1.35
C LEU A 170 4.79 6.40 0.17
N ALA A 171 4.85 5.17 0.68
CA ALA A 171 4.69 4.92 2.11
C ALA A 171 5.78 5.59 2.94
N LYS A 172 7.05 5.47 2.53
CA LYS A 172 8.18 6.08 3.24
C LYS A 172 8.20 7.60 3.12
N ALA A 173 7.79 8.16 1.98
CA ALA A 173 7.63 9.59 1.80
C ALA A 173 6.54 10.16 2.72
N ALA A 174 5.39 9.47 2.82
CA ALA A 174 4.31 9.84 3.74
C ALA A 174 4.80 9.88 5.20
N TRP A 175 5.53 8.85 5.63
CA TRP A 175 6.11 8.79 6.97
C TRP A 175 7.13 9.89 7.25
N SER A 176 7.81 10.36 6.20
CA SER A 176 8.78 11.45 6.28
C SER A 176 8.13 12.85 6.27
N GLY A 177 6.80 12.94 6.18
CA GLY A 177 6.04 14.18 6.21
C GLY A 177 5.87 14.85 4.85
N ILE A 178 6.28 14.20 3.75
CA ILE A 178 6.09 14.71 2.39
C ILE A 178 4.60 14.64 2.05
N LYS A 179 4.04 15.74 1.55
CA LYS A 179 2.64 15.85 1.14
C LYS A 179 2.40 15.20 -0.23
N PHE A 180 1.13 14.87 -0.51
CA PHE A 180 0.71 14.30 -1.79
C PHE A 180 -0.30 15.22 -2.46
N LYS A 181 -0.21 15.31 -3.78
CA LYS A 181 -1.22 15.94 -4.65
C LYS A 181 -1.50 15.02 -5.82
N GLU A 182 -2.69 15.10 -6.35
CA GLU A 182 -3.10 14.33 -7.53
C GLU A 182 -3.48 15.27 -8.67
N VAL A 183 -3.11 14.88 -9.89
CA VAL A 183 -3.54 15.57 -11.12
C VAL A 183 -4.20 14.56 -12.06
N PRO A 184 -5.34 14.90 -12.67
CA PRO A 184 -5.97 14.01 -13.65
C PRO A 184 -5.11 13.90 -14.89
N ILE A 185 -4.76 12.67 -15.28
CA ILE A 185 -3.99 12.39 -16.49
C ILE A 185 -4.80 11.53 -17.45
N LYS A 186 -4.51 11.70 -18.74
CA LYS A 186 -5.05 10.82 -19.77
C LYS A 186 -4.28 9.52 -19.81
N VAL A 187 -5.02 8.44 -20.04
CA VAL A 187 -4.42 7.10 -20.21
C VAL A 187 -5.11 6.40 -21.36
N TRP A 188 -4.30 5.75 -22.19
CA TRP A 188 -4.78 4.89 -23.26
C TRP A 188 -4.42 3.44 -22.97
N TYR A 189 -5.38 2.55 -23.07
CA TYR A 189 -5.16 1.12 -22.92
C TYR A 189 -5.26 0.44 -24.26
N PRO A 190 -4.19 -0.19 -24.77
CA PRO A 190 -4.24 -0.93 -26.03
C PRO A 190 -5.22 -2.09 -25.93
N PRO A 191 -5.77 -2.55 -27.06
CA PRO A 191 -6.56 -3.78 -27.14
C PRO A 191 -5.82 -4.96 -26.52
N GLN A 192 -6.56 -5.95 -26.04
CA GLN A 192 -5.99 -7.06 -25.26
C GLN A 192 -4.87 -7.84 -25.98
N ASN A 193 -4.96 -7.97 -27.30
CA ASN A 193 -3.99 -8.63 -28.16
C ASN A 193 -2.69 -7.85 -28.40
N GLU A 194 -2.68 -6.54 -28.09
CA GLU A 194 -1.52 -5.67 -28.32
C GLU A 194 -0.80 -5.29 -27.04
N ARG A 195 -1.28 -5.79 -25.89
CA ARG A 195 -0.70 -5.45 -24.58
C ARG A 195 0.62 -6.17 -24.35
N VAL A 196 1.65 -5.40 -24.09
CA VAL A 196 2.93 -5.90 -23.59
C VAL A 196 3.00 -5.61 -22.09
N THR A 197 3.31 -6.60 -21.29
CA THR A 197 3.51 -6.43 -19.85
C THR A 197 4.76 -7.18 -19.40
N ASN A 198 5.59 -6.51 -18.64
CA ASN A 198 6.77 -7.08 -17.99
C ASN A 198 6.47 -7.57 -16.56
N PHE A 199 5.20 -7.48 -16.12
CA PHE A 199 4.77 -7.91 -14.79
C PHE A 199 4.73 -9.44 -14.71
N ARG A 200 5.41 -10.00 -13.71
CA ARG A 200 5.49 -11.44 -13.42
C ARG A 200 4.55 -11.78 -12.26
N PRO A 201 3.36 -12.37 -12.50
CA PRO A 201 2.30 -12.45 -11.49
C PRO A 201 2.71 -13.11 -10.18
N VAL A 202 3.49 -14.19 -10.21
CA VAL A 202 3.88 -14.90 -8.99
C VAL A 202 4.97 -14.14 -8.22
N THR A 203 6.07 -13.81 -8.90
CA THR A 203 7.24 -13.21 -8.25
C THR A 203 6.97 -11.78 -7.79
N ASP A 204 6.25 -10.99 -8.59
CA ASP A 204 5.99 -9.60 -8.23
C ASP A 204 4.92 -9.49 -7.15
N ASN A 205 3.87 -10.35 -7.17
CA ASN A 205 2.92 -10.41 -6.06
C ASN A 205 3.59 -10.86 -4.75
N LEU A 206 4.54 -11.81 -4.78
CA LEU A 206 5.30 -12.18 -3.60
C LEU A 206 6.14 -10.99 -3.07
N ARG A 207 6.80 -10.24 -3.96
CA ARG A 207 7.55 -9.02 -3.57
C ARG A 207 6.64 -7.98 -2.95
N PHE A 208 5.47 -7.71 -3.55
CA PHE A 208 4.45 -6.82 -2.97
C PHE A 208 4.02 -7.28 -1.59
N THR A 209 3.70 -8.56 -1.42
CA THR A 209 3.29 -9.12 -0.13
C THR A 209 4.37 -8.93 0.93
N LEU A 210 5.61 -9.29 0.64
CA LEU A 210 6.74 -9.12 1.57
C LEU A 210 7.01 -7.65 1.88
N MET A 211 6.87 -6.77 0.90
CA MET A 211 7.01 -5.32 1.10
C MET A 211 5.91 -4.80 2.04
N HIS A 212 4.64 -5.11 1.81
CA HIS A 212 3.53 -4.71 2.67
C HIS A 212 3.67 -5.26 4.09
N ILE A 213 4.04 -6.54 4.26
CA ILE A 213 4.32 -7.12 5.58
C ILE A 213 5.39 -6.31 6.31
N ARG A 214 6.49 -5.96 5.63
CA ARG A 214 7.57 -5.17 6.21
C ARG A 214 7.12 -3.75 6.57
N LEU A 215 6.33 -3.08 5.71
CA LEU A 215 5.81 -1.74 5.98
C LEU A 215 4.84 -1.76 7.16
N ILE A 216 3.91 -2.74 7.22
CA ILE A 216 2.98 -2.90 8.33
C ILE A 216 3.73 -3.19 9.63
N ALA A 217 4.67 -4.15 9.62
CA ALA A 217 5.48 -4.45 10.79
C ALA A 217 6.22 -3.21 11.29
N ARG A 218 6.83 -2.43 10.37
CA ARG A 218 7.50 -1.16 10.70
C ARG A 218 6.52 -0.12 11.25
N ARG A 219 5.29 -0.07 10.75
CA ARG A 219 4.24 0.83 11.24
C ARG A 219 3.75 0.46 12.64
N LEU A 220 3.66 -0.83 12.94
CA LEU A 220 3.26 -1.33 14.26
C LEU A 220 4.33 -1.11 15.32
N LEU A 221 5.60 -1.10 14.96
CA LEU A 221 6.66 -0.80 15.93
C LEU A 221 6.51 0.63 16.47
N PRO A 222 6.64 0.85 17.80
CA PRO A 222 6.53 2.17 18.43
C PRO A 222 7.79 3.03 18.23
N LEU A 223 8.45 2.88 17.08
CA LEU A 223 9.65 3.62 16.74
C LEU A 223 9.29 4.84 15.88
N PRO A 224 9.92 6.00 16.12
CA PRO A 224 9.68 7.20 15.32
C PRO A 224 10.14 6.99 13.87
N HIS A 225 9.40 7.55 12.93
CA HIS A 225 9.86 7.68 11.55
C HIS A 225 10.75 8.91 11.41
N LYS A 226 11.80 8.79 10.61
CA LYS A 226 12.66 9.94 10.28
C LYS A 226 11.84 10.93 9.46
N ARG A 227 11.58 12.11 10.01
CA ARG A 227 10.84 13.17 9.35
C ARG A 227 11.81 14.16 8.69
N PHE A 228 11.46 14.60 7.50
CA PHE A 228 12.19 15.65 6.77
C PHE A 228 11.38 16.96 6.74
N VAL A 229 10.06 16.82 6.88
CA VAL A 229 9.14 17.95 6.93
C VAL A 229 8.37 17.86 8.24
N GLU A 230 8.35 18.94 8.99
CA GLU A 230 7.56 18.98 10.21
C GLU A 230 6.07 18.96 9.86
N PRO A 231 5.27 18.19 10.61
CA PRO A 231 3.83 18.20 10.39
C PRO A 231 3.33 19.61 10.65
N THR A 232 2.55 20.16 9.74
CA THR A 232 1.66 21.28 10.08
C THR A 232 0.81 20.77 11.24
N GLN A 233 1.00 21.32 12.43
CA GLN A 233 0.28 20.87 13.63
C GLN A 233 -1.23 21.05 13.40
N GLU A 234 -1.92 19.99 12.99
CA GLU A 234 -3.32 19.87 13.38
C GLU A 234 -3.30 19.64 14.89
N LYS A 235 -3.47 20.73 15.63
CA LYS A 235 -3.65 20.69 17.08
C LYS A 235 -4.87 19.83 17.32
N PHE A 236 -4.66 18.71 18.00
CA PHE A 236 -5.76 17.90 18.53
C PHE A 236 -6.54 18.85 19.46
N ASP A 237 -7.73 19.27 19.03
CA ASP A 237 -8.53 20.21 19.82
C ASP A 237 -9.14 19.41 20.98
N ILE A 238 -8.63 19.66 22.19
CA ILE A 238 -9.12 19.02 23.42
C ILE A 238 -10.64 19.25 23.60
N LYS A 239 -11.22 20.26 22.91
CA LYS A 239 -12.68 20.47 22.88
C LYS A 239 -13.44 19.32 22.20
N GLU A 240 -12.82 18.58 21.26
CA GLU A 240 -13.46 17.41 20.63
C GLU A 240 -13.74 16.28 21.65
N ILE A 241 -12.94 16.17 22.72
CA ILE A 241 -13.15 15.16 23.78
C ILE A 241 -14.42 15.45 24.59
N ARG A 242 -14.87 16.71 24.61
CA ARG A 242 -16.08 17.13 25.37
C ARG A 242 -17.40 16.79 24.68
N GLN A 243 -17.36 16.31 23.43
CA GLN A 243 -18.53 15.91 22.66
C GLN A 243 -18.48 14.41 22.26
N PRO A 244 -18.81 13.51 23.19
CA PRO A 244 -18.63 12.06 22.98
C PRO A 244 -19.39 11.51 21.77
N MET A 245 -20.52 12.12 21.42
CA MET A 245 -21.33 11.69 20.27
C MET A 245 -20.67 12.07 18.93
N GLU A 246 -20.03 13.24 18.84
CA GLU A 246 -19.28 13.66 17.65
C GLU A 246 -18.01 12.84 17.49
N LEU A 247 -17.31 12.57 18.58
CA LEU A 247 -16.16 11.68 18.60
C LEU A 247 -16.55 10.28 18.12
N LEU A 248 -17.66 9.74 18.62
CA LEU A 248 -18.17 8.44 18.19
C LEU A 248 -18.53 8.45 16.69
N ARG A 249 -19.19 9.50 16.19
CA ARG A 249 -19.51 9.66 14.76
C ARG A 249 -18.25 9.73 13.89
N LYS A 250 -17.21 10.44 14.36
CA LYS A 250 -15.92 10.53 13.67
C LYS A 250 -15.22 9.17 13.62
N LEU A 251 -15.20 8.44 14.73
CA LEU A 251 -14.65 7.09 14.83
C LEU A 251 -15.40 6.07 13.95
N LEU A 252 -16.73 6.17 13.89
CA LEU A 252 -17.56 5.30 13.03
C LEU A 252 -17.32 5.56 11.54
N LYS A 253 -17.01 6.81 11.15
CA LYS A 253 -16.73 7.17 9.76
C LYS A 253 -15.29 6.86 9.32
N GLU A 254 -14.39 6.59 10.26
CA GLU A 254 -12.99 6.30 9.95
C GLU A 254 -12.90 4.98 9.18
N ASN A 255 -12.34 5.04 7.98
CA ASN A 255 -12.17 3.90 7.07
C ASN A 255 -13.44 3.04 6.90
N ALA A 256 -14.61 3.69 6.74
CA ALA A 256 -15.92 3.05 6.65
C ALA A 256 -16.24 2.46 5.26
N THR A 257 -15.22 2.20 4.43
CA THR A 257 -15.38 1.45 3.17
C THR A 257 -15.72 -0.02 3.49
N PRO A 258 -16.46 -0.73 2.63
CA PRO A 258 -16.75 -2.15 2.86
C PRO A 258 -15.52 -2.99 3.18
N LEU A 259 -14.42 -2.76 2.44
CA LEU A 259 -13.15 -3.44 2.70
C LEU A 259 -12.50 -2.98 4.02
N GLY A 260 -12.53 -1.68 4.32
CA GLY A 260 -12.01 -1.14 5.57
C GLY A 260 -12.69 -1.71 6.79
N LEU A 261 -14.03 -1.81 6.77
CA LEU A 261 -14.81 -2.42 7.84
C LEU A 261 -14.52 -3.92 7.96
N ALA A 262 -14.44 -4.64 6.83
CA ALA A 262 -14.13 -6.06 6.80
C ALA A 262 -12.77 -6.38 7.43
N VAL A 263 -11.73 -5.64 7.03
CA VAL A 263 -10.37 -5.84 7.58
C VAL A 263 -10.30 -5.44 9.06
N SER A 264 -10.99 -4.36 9.44
CA SER A 264 -11.07 -3.96 10.85
C SER A 264 -11.75 -5.03 11.70
N GLY A 265 -12.86 -5.59 11.22
CA GLY A 265 -13.57 -6.67 11.89
C GLY A 265 -12.77 -7.97 11.95
N ALA A 266 -12.15 -8.36 10.85
CA ALA A 266 -11.26 -9.52 10.80
C ALA A 266 -10.10 -9.42 11.80
N MET A 267 -9.47 -8.24 11.88
CA MET A 267 -8.40 -7.95 12.84
C MET A 267 -8.90 -8.05 14.28
N GLY A 268 -10.08 -7.50 14.58
CA GLY A 268 -10.69 -7.60 15.91
C GLY A 268 -10.95 -9.04 16.34
N VAL A 269 -11.49 -9.89 15.44
CA VAL A 269 -11.69 -11.32 15.67
C VAL A 269 -10.35 -12.04 15.84
N PHE A 270 -9.38 -11.79 14.96
CA PHE A 270 -8.08 -12.45 15.06
C PHE A 270 -7.38 -12.18 16.39
N ILE A 271 -7.29 -10.91 16.80
CA ILE A 271 -6.66 -10.54 18.09
C ILE A 271 -7.51 -11.07 19.25
N GLY A 272 -8.85 -11.05 19.13
CA GLY A 272 -9.77 -11.60 20.13
C GLY A 272 -9.61 -13.11 20.36
N ALA A 273 -9.14 -13.87 19.37
CA ALA A 273 -8.87 -15.30 19.48
C ALA A 273 -7.55 -15.63 20.22
N LEU A 274 -6.63 -14.67 20.32
CA LEU A 274 -5.32 -14.87 20.96
C LEU A 274 -5.44 -14.93 22.51
N PRO A 275 -4.56 -15.63 23.24
CA PRO A 275 -4.58 -15.72 24.70
C PRO A 275 -4.01 -14.45 25.40
N LEU A 276 -4.58 -13.28 25.13
CA LEU A 276 -4.07 -12.00 25.62
C LEU A 276 -4.66 -11.57 26.99
N PHE A 277 -5.38 -12.44 27.68
CA PHE A 277 -5.87 -12.26 29.07
C PHE A 277 -6.24 -10.81 29.42
N SER A 278 -7.40 -10.33 29.00
CA SER A 278 -7.94 -8.97 29.27
C SER A 278 -7.21 -7.80 28.60
N THR A 279 -6.09 -8.00 27.89
CA THR A 279 -5.39 -6.93 27.17
C THR A 279 -5.84 -6.76 25.72
N HIS A 280 -6.76 -7.61 25.24
CA HIS A 280 -7.26 -7.58 23.85
C HIS A 280 -7.67 -6.18 23.40
N THR A 281 -8.48 -5.50 24.21
CA THR A 281 -8.98 -4.14 23.88
C THR A 281 -7.83 -3.15 23.67
N ILE A 282 -6.80 -3.18 24.51
CA ILE A 282 -5.63 -2.30 24.41
C ILE A 282 -4.87 -2.59 23.11
N VAL A 283 -4.63 -3.89 22.84
CA VAL A 283 -3.91 -4.33 21.62
C VAL A 283 -4.71 -3.99 20.37
N ILE A 284 -6.03 -4.25 20.37
CA ILE A 284 -6.91 -3.92 19.24
C ILE A 284 -6.92 -2.43 18.96
N VAL A 285 -7.09 -1.59 19.99
CA VAL A 285 -7.07 -0.14 19.82
C VAL A 285 -5.72 0.33 19.30
N TYR A 286 -4.63 -0.18 19.88
CA TYR A 286 -3.28 0.14 19.40
C TYR A 286 -3.09 -0.19 17.92
N VAL A 287 -3.42 -1.43 17.52
CA VAL A 287 -3.28 -1.87 16.12
C VAL A 287 -4.19 -1.06 15.19
N ALA A 288 -5.46 -0.84 15.59
CA ALA A 288 -6.41 -0.08 14.78
C ALA A 288 -5.96 1.37 14.57
N VAL A 289 -5.43 2.02 15.61
CA VAL A 289 -4.86 3.38 15.51
C VAL A 289 -3.65 3.40 14.59
N ARG A 290 -2.73 2.43 14.76
CA ARG A 290 -1.50 2.38 13.97
C ARG A 290 -1.73 2.08 12.49
N LEU A 291 -2.75 1.30 12.19
CA LEU A 291 -3.10 0.88 10.83
C LEU A 291 -4.27 1.69 10.24
N HIS A 292 -4.69 2.78 10.89
CA HIS A 292 -5.81 3.61 10.42
C HIS A 292 -7.09 2.80 10.10
N LEU A 293 -7.34 1.75 10.88
CA LEU A 293 -8.52 0.90 10.75
C LEU A 293 -9.68 1.45 11.58
N ASN A 294 -10.90 0.99 11.27
CA ASN A 294 -12.09 1.37 12.04
C ASN A 294 -12.06 0.74 13.43
N LYS A 295 -11.82 1.59 14.43
CA LYS A 295 -11.65 1.19 15.83
C LYS A 295 -12.91 0.56 16.41
N VAL A 296 -14.06 1.13 16.07
CA VAL A 296 -15.37 0.66 16.59
C VAL A 296 -15.68 -0.73 16.06
N MET A 297 -15.53 -0.95 14.76
CA MET A 297 -15.74 -2.26 14.14
C MET A 297 -14.82 -3.31 14.76
N ALA A 298 -13.53 -3.00 14.93
CA ALA A 298 -12.57 -3.92 15.53
C ALA A 298 -12.91 -4.29 16.98
N LEU A 299 -13.35 -3.31 17.78
CA LEU A 299 -13.76 -3.53 19.17
C LEU A 299 -15.07 -4.32 19.29
N VAL A 300 -16.02 -4.10 18.39
CA VAL A 300 -17.27 -4.85 18.41
C VAL A 300 -17.05 -6.31 18.06
N THR A 301 -16.22 -6.57 17.05
CA THR A 301 -16.01 -7.92 16.52
C THR A 301 -15.13 -8.81 17.40
N GLN A 302 -14.28 -8.26 18.28
CA GLN A 302 -13.57 -9.08 19.28
C GLN A 302 -14.52 -9.93 20.13
N ASN A 303 -15.76 -9.44 20.35
CA ASN A 303 -16.74 -10.14 21.18
C ASN A 303 -17.24 -11.46 20.55
N VAL A 304 -17.01 -11.70 19.26
CA VAL A 304 -17.25 -12.99 18.61
C VAL A 304 -16.42 -14.10 19.28
N CYS A 305 -15.26 -13.76 19.82
CA CYS A 305 -14.37 -14.69 20.50
C CYS A 305 -14.59 -14.76 22.03
N MET A 306 -15.45 -13.89 22.60
CA MET A 306 -15.72 -13.82 24.04
C MET A 306 -16.50 -15.03 24.59
N PRO A 307 -17.44 -15.67 23.87
CA PRO A 307 -17.99 -16.95 24.34
C PRO A 307 -16.83 -17.95 24.54
N LEU A 308 -16.85 -18.67 25.63
CA LEU A 308 -15.84 -19.69 25.99
C LEU A 308 -15.57 -20.73 24.88
N VAL A 309 -16.45 -20.81 23.89
CA VAL A 309 -16.37 -21.74 22.76
C VAL A 309 -15.09 -21.56 21.97
N VAL A 310 -14.70 -20.32 21.60
CA VAL A 310 -13.50 -20.08 20.76
C VAL A 310 -12.21 -20.40 21.53
N PRO A 311 -12.01 -19.94 22.76
CA PRO A 311 -10.87 -20.36 23.60
C PRO A 311 -10.76 -21.87 23.77
N ILE A 312 -11.88 -22.57 24.05
CA ILE A 312 -11.90 -24.02 24.20
C ILE A 312 -11.48 -24.71 22.90
N LEU A 313 -12.04 -24.32 21.76
CA LEU A 313 -11.65 -24.88 20.47
C LEU A 313 -10.17 -24.63 20.14
N CYS A 314 -9.64 -23.45 20.49
CA CYS A 314 -8.22 -23.14 20.30
C CYS A 314 -7.34 -24.04 21.18
N ILE A 315 -7.68 -24.21 22.46
CA ILE A 315 -6.96 -25.11 23.39
C ILE A 315 -6.99 -26.55 22.86
N GLU A 316 -8.16 -27.01 22.46
CA GLU A 316 -8.36 -28.38 21.97
C GLU A 316 -7.53 -28.66 20.72
N LEU A 317 -7.56 -27.75 19.76
CA LEU A 317 -6.77 -27.88 18.54
C LEU A 317 -5.26 -27.82 18.80
N GLY A 318 -4.83 -26.91 19.69
CA GLY A 318 -3.43 -26.81 20.09
C GLY A 318 -2.96 -28.05 20.85
N HIS A 319 -3.78 -28.61 21.76
CA HIS A 319 -3.50 -29.85 22.45
C HIS A 319 -3.37 -31.02 21.47
N TYR A 320 -4.32 -31.15 20.53
CA TYR A 320 -4.27 -32.15 19.48
C TYR A 320 -3.02 -32.03 18.58
N ALA A 321 -2.61 -30.82 18.27
CA ALA A 321 -1.41 -30.59 17.47
C ALA A 321 -0.14 -31.10 18.16
N LEU A 322 -0.07 -30.94 19.49
CA LEU A 322 1.07 -31.37 20.30
C LEU A 322 1.04 -32.87 20.66
N ASN A 323 -0.13 -33.38 21.07
CA ASN A 323 -0.22 -34.70 21.73
C ASN A 323 -0.91 -35.75 20.83
N LYS A 324 -1.49 -35.38 19.69
CA LYS A 324 -2.28 -36.24 18.79
C LYS A 324 -3.47 -36.95 19.48
N LYS A 325 -3.95 -36.37 20.59
CA LYS A 325 -5.09 -36.85 21.38
C LYS A 325 -5.99 -35.69 21.74
N LEU A 326 -7.29 -35.92 21.86
CA LEU A 326 -8.26 -34.96 22.34
C LEU A 326 -8.19 -34.85 23.87
N LEU A 327 -8.51 -33.67 24.39
CA LEU A 327 -8.60 -33.39 25.82
C LEU A 327 -9.85 -34.10 26.41
N THR A 328 -9.67 -35.23 27.09
CA THR A 328 -10.79 -36.02 27.60
C THR A 328 -11.38 -35.53 28.94
N GLN A 329 -10.66 -34.66 29.65
CA GLN A 329 -11.11 -34.11 30.93
C GLN A 329 -10.70 -32.63 31.05
N PHE A 330 -11.69 -31.76 30.97
CA PHE A 330 -11.53 -30.33 31.22
C PHE A 330 -12.10 -30.01 32.61
N SER A 331 -11.20 -29.96 33.63
CA SER A 331 -11.56 -29.55 34.98
C SER A 331 -11.06 -28.12 35.25
N PHE A 332 -11.86 -27.32 35.94
CA PHE A 332 -11.45 -25.97 36.37
C PHE A 332 -10.15 -26.00 37.21
N GLN A 333 -9.92 -27.07 38.02
CA GLN A 333 -8.70 -27.22 38.80
C GLN A 333 -7.47 -27.52 37.94
N THR A 334 -7.60 -28.34 36.88
CA THR A 334 -6.51 -28.64 35.96
C THR A 334 -6.19 -27.41 35.08
N ALA A 335 -7.17 -26.61 34.72
CA ALA A 335 -6.96 -25.39 33.95
C ALA A 335 -6.08 -24.37 34.68
N PHE A 336 -6.25 -24.21 36.01
CA PHE A 336 -5.43 -23.28 36.79
C PHE A 336 -4.02 -23.81 37.09
N LYS A 337 -3.87 -25.11 37.36
CA LYS A 337 -2.57 -25.71 37.62
C LYS A 337 -1.68 -25.80 36.39
N GLU A 338 -2.27 -25.93 35.23
CA GLU A 338 -1.59 -26.06 33.91
C GLU A 338 -1.69 -24.80 33.07
N LEU A 339 -1.99 -23.64 33.68
CA LEU A 339 -2.23 -22.37 32.97
C LEU A 339 -1.19 -22.03 31.88
N PRO A 340 0.14 -22.15 32.11
CA PRO A 340 1.13 -21.87 31.07
C PRO A 340 1.03 -22.84 29.88
N LEU A 341 0.79 -24.13 30.15
CA LEU A 341 0.63 -25.14 29.10
C LEU A 341 -0.64 -24.88 28.28
N ARG A 342 -1.76 -24.62 28.97
CA ARG A 342 -3.05 -24.32 28.32
C ARG A 342 -3.01 -23.00 27.53
N ALA A 343 -2.30 -21.99 28.01
CA ALA A 343 -2.06 -20.76 27.28
C ALA A 343 -1.24 -20.99 25.99
N TYR A 344 -0.24 -21.87 26.05
CA TYR A 344 0.55 -22.25 24.88
C TYR A 344 -0.28 -23.03 23.85
N GLU A 345 -1.06 -24.01 24.31
CA GLU A 345 -2.01 -24.74 23.45
C GLU A 345 -3.04 -23.81 22.85
N TRP A 346 -3.60 -22.88 23.63
CA TRP A 346 -4.49 -21.83 23.11
C TRP A 346 -3.81 -20.99 22.03
N PHE A 347 -2.59 -20.54 22.26
CA PHE A 347 -1.82 -19.79 21.28
C PHE A 347 -1.64 -20.58 19.98
N LEU A 348 -1.22 -21.86 20.04
CA LEU A 348 -1.06 -22.69 18.85
C LEU A 348 -2.37 -22.88 18.08
N GLY A 349 -3.46 -23.18 18.77
CA GLY A 349 -4.77 -23.35 18.13
C GLY A 349 -5.32 -22.05 17.56
N SER A 350 -5.05 -20.91 18.21
CA SER A 350 -5.49 -19.60 17.72
C SER A 350 -4.80 -19.20 16.41
N LEU A 351 -3.62 -19.72 16.10
CA LEU A 351 -2.95 -19.50 14.81
C LEU A 351 -3.69 -20.15 13.62
N VAL A 352 -4.59 -21.10 13.89
CA VAL A 352 -5.43 -21.74 12.87
C VAL A 352 -6.86 -21.22 12.96
N ILE A 353 -7.49 -21.27 14.13
CA ILE A 353 -8.89 -20.88 14.33
C ILE A 353 -9.06 -19.37 14.14
N GLY A 354 -8.11 -18.56 14.64
CA GLY A 354 -8.15 -17.11 14.52
C GLY A 354 -8.25 -16.63 13.08
N PRO A 355 -7.33 -17.00 12.17
CA PRO A 355 -7.42 -16.65 10.75
C PRO A 355 -8.69 -17.15 10.07
N LEU A 356 -9.15 -18.37 10.36
CA LEU A 356 -10.38 -18.92 9.79
C LEU A 356 -11.60 -18.07 10.18
N LEU A 357 -11.78 -17.80 11.46
CA LEU A 357 -12.87 -16.95 11.94
C LEU A 357 -12.75 -15.52 11.43
N ALA A 358 -11.55 -14.96 11.37
CA ALA A 358 -11.31 -13.64 10.84
C ALA A 358 -11.71 -13.53 9.36
N ILE A 359 -11.39 -14.53 8.53
CA ILE A 359 -11.79 -14.57 7.12
C ILE A 359 -13.31 -14.66 7.00
N ILE A 360 -13.96 -15.55 7.75
CA ILE A 360 -15.42 -15.73 7.72
C ILE A 360 -16.12 -14.45 8.14
N CYS A 361 -15.73 -13.88 9.28
CA CYS A 361 -16.33 -12.66 9.82
C CYS A 361 -16.06 -11.46 8.91
N GLY A 362 -14.84 -11.32 8.40
CA GLY A 362 -14.46 -10.28 7.45
C GLY A 362 -15.27 -10.35 6.15
N ALA A 363 -15.45 -11.54 5.60
CA ALA A 363 -16.29 -11.76 4.42
C ALA A 363 -17.76 -11.36 4.68
N ALA A 364 -18.33 -11.79 5.82
CA ALA A 364 -19.70 -11.44 6.19
C ALA A 364 -19.87 -9.91 6.30
N ILE A 365 -18.94 -9.23 6.96
CA ILE A 365 -18.94 -7.76 7.10
C ILE A 365 -18.83 -7.09 5.74
N TYR A 366 -17.94 -7.57 4.86
CA TYR A 366 -17.75 -7.02 3.53
C TYR A 366 -19.05 -7.06 2.72
N TYR A 367 -19.71 -8.22 2.63
CA TYR A 367 -20.93 -8.36 1.87
C TYR A 367 -22.10 -7.56 2.48
N ALA A 368 -22.20 -7.52 3.81
CA ALA A 368 -23.22 -6.70 4.49
C ALA A 368 -23.01 -5.20 4.21
N ALA A 369 -21.78 -4.70 4.35
CA ALA A 369 -21.48 -3.31 4.10
C ALA A 369 -21.64 -2.92 2.62
N ALA A 370 -21.24 -3.81 1.69
CA ALA A 370 -21.42 -3.60 0.26
C ALA A 370 -22.91 -3.58 -0.16
N ALA A 371 -23.73 -4.44 0.44
CA ALA A 371 -25.18 -4.45 0.21
C ALA A 371 -25.85 -3.16 0.72
N MET A 372 -25.51 -2.72 1.92
CA MET A 372 -26.01 -1.45 2.47
C MET A 372 -25.64 -0.26 1.60
N ARG A 373 -24.38 -0.19 1.16
CA ARG A 373 -23.92 0.90 0.30
C ARG A 373 -24.73 1.00 -1.00
N LYS A 374 -25.02 -0.13 -1.65
CA LYS A 374 -25.86 -0.17 -2.87
C LYS A 374 -27.29 0.33 -2.66
N GLN A 375 -27.84 0.21 -1.44
CA GLN A 375 -29.17 0.73 -1.11
C GLN A 375 -29.18 2.25 -0.94
N TYR A 376 -28.07 2.84 -0.46
CA TYR A 376 -27.97 4.29 -0.27
C TYR A 376 -27.55 5.05 -1.54
N GLU A 377 -27.02 4.37 -2.55
CA GLU A 377 -26.65 4.95 -3.86
C GLU A 377 -27.81 4.85 -4.89
N LYS A 378 -28.93 4.20 -4.55
CA LYS A 378 -30.22 4.21 -5.27
C LYS A 378 -31.15 5.27 -4.70
#